data_77a18ccd44b64aa8a3cc5eef2a953200
#
_entry.id   77a18ccd44b64aa8a3cc5eef2a953200
#
_cell.length_a   1.000
_cell.length_b   1.000
_cell.length_c   1.000
_cell.angle_alpha   90.00
_cell.angle_beta   90.00
_cell.angle_gamma   90.00
#
_symmetry.space_group_name_H-M   'P 1'
#
loop_
_entity.id
_entity.type
_entity.pdbx_description
1 polymer ?
#
loop_
_entity_poly.entity_id
_entity_poly.type
_entity_poly.pdbx_seq_one_letter_code
_entity_poly.pdbx_strand_id
1 'polypeptide(L)'
;MKTTIRIPLLGLIAVGFILIGSCSDQVPSEDVIELAYQNNQSVTYQEAINKYQKLDQVFDRARLIEWGQTDVGKPLHLFVISQEEMFQPSDIQQQGKRVLLINNGVHPGEPCGIDASLQFANDILLNKEGTGKYLENTVICIVPVYSVGGALKRTPYIRSNQLTPHASGRRGNGRNIDLNRDYAKQDTRNAQSMARLFQVWQPDVFLDTHTTNGSDHQHTITLISVQPNTFPEALGGFLRDTMLPELYQGMEKTPYDMIPYVMFNNQNPRQGITSYLQSPRVSTGYARMFNVLGFMTENHVYKPYPDRVKSVYHFMQTLAQFTHQHSGQIQRVRKKARHQTNQKNIYTLDYKLDTSKKRMIHFRGYDKGEVTSKLTGLTYHDYDHSKPYADSIPYYNHYQPTRQIEAPEYYIIPQAWRHVIHRMKINGTLMHRLNQDTTLEVEQYYITSHDQLKSSYNGRHYHKKVELEAREEKRTFYRGDYVVPVSQVNNQYIIEMLEPQGKDSFFRWAFFDTCLERRDWNHPGNSFEANAIKYLNNHPRLKEQYQQKKQQDPAFARDHQGQLEYIFNHSPWSKSIIGRYPVARVNQGERLSQLW
;
A
#
# COMPACT_ATOMS: atom_id res chain seq x y z
N MET A 1 -5.52 19.07 -85.87
CA MET A 1 -5.13 20.43 -86.37
C MET A 1 -5.15 21.34 -85.16
N LYS A 2 -3.95 21.67 -84.68
CA LYS A 2 -3.40 23.02 -84.70
C LYS A 2 -4.10 23.93 -83.69
N THR A 3 -3.51 24.67 -82.78
CA THR A 3 -2.32 25.50 -82.92
C THR A 3 -1.79 25.82 -81.53
N THR A 4 -0.46 25.82 -81.39
CA THR A 4 0.32 26.22 -80.26
C THR A 4 0.42 27.74 -80.19
N ILE A 5 0.16 28.36 -79.02
CA ILE A 5 0.59 29.74 -78.74
C ILE A 5 1.48 29.71 -77.47
N ARG A 6 2.72 30.12 -77.63
CA ARG A 6 3.70 30.40 -76.54
C ARG A 6 3.55 31.84 -76.08
N ILE A 7 3.46 32.04 -74.77
CA ILE A 7 3.62 33.35 -74.12
C ILE A 7 4.75 33.22 -73.12
N PRO A 8 5.69 34.15 -73.02
CA PRO A 8 6.88 34.03 -72.18
C PRO A 8 6.59 34.37 -70.72
N LEU A 9 7.17 33.60 -69.83
CA LEU A 9 7.11 33.73 -68.39
C LEU A 9 8.17 34.75 -67.94
N LEU A 10 7.77 35.94 -67.49
CA LEU A 10 8.62 36.82 -66.70
C LEU A 10 8.63 36.32 -65.25
N GLY A 11 9.83 35.93 -64.78
CA GLY A 11 10.02 35.52 -63.39
C GLY A 11 10.03 36.73 -62.45
N LEU A 12 9.13 36.72 -61.49
CA LEU A 12 9.23 37.53 -60.25
C LEU A 12 9.76 36.60 -59.14
N ILE A 13 11.02 36.84 -58.75
CA ILE A 13 11.58 36.21 -57.54
C ILE A 13 11.08 37.00 -56.35
N ALA A 14 10.05 36.48 -55.67
CA ALA A 14 9.65 36.96 -54.36
C ALA A 14 10.53 36.28 -53.28
N VAL A 15 11.49 36.99 -52.72
CA VAL A 15 12.24 36.59 -51.55
C VAL A 15 11.32 36.67 -50.34
N GLY A 16 10.70 35.53 -49.99
CA GLY A 16 9.96 35.39 -48.74
C GLY A 16 10.94 35.31 -47.56
N PHE A 17 11.04 36.38 -46.78
CA PHE A 17 11.64 36.29 -45.44
C PHE A 17 10.75 35.42 -44.59
N ILE A 18 11.14 34.16 -44.34
CA ILE A 18 10.59 33.34 -43.28
C ILE A 18 11.15 33.92 -41.98
N LEU A 19 10.36 34.73 -41.31
CA LEU A 19 10.57 35.04 -39.90
C LEU A 19 10.33 33.73 -39.12
N ILE A 20 11.42 33.03 -38.84
CA ILE A 20 11.43 31.99 -37.80
C ILE A 20 11.29 32.74 -36.47
N GLY A 21 10.04 32.95 -36.05
CA GLY A 21 9.75 33.37 -34.70
C GLY A 21 10.22 32.25 -33.77
N SER A 22 11.36 32.45 -33.11
CA SER A 22 11.66 31.65 -31.93
C SER A 22 10.59 32.00 -30.90
N CYS A 23 9.62 31.11 -30.70
CA CYS A 23 8.83 31.13 -29.48
C CYS A 23 9.83 30.89 -28.33
N SER A 24 10.29 31.97 -27.72
CA SER A 24 10.83 31.88 -26.40
C SER A 24 9.64 31.56 -25.49
N ASP A 25 9.61 30.35 -24.93
CA ASP A 25 8.69 29.97 -23.86
C ASP A 25 8.85 30.95 -22.70
N GLN A 26 8.11 32.04 -22.72
CA GLN A 26 8.04 32.94 -21.57
C GLN A 26 7.19 32.22 -20.51
N VAL A 27 7.88 31.68 -19.50
CA VAL A 27 7.21 31.15 -18.30
C VAL A 27 6.33 32.29 -17.74
N PRO A 28 5.02 32.05 -17.51
CA PRO A 28 4.13 33.06 -16.95
C PRO A 28 4.73 33.64 -15.67
N SER A 29 4.64 34.95 -15.48
CA SER A 29 5.13 35.67 -14.29
C SER A 29 4.16 35.57 -13.10
N GLU A 30 2.94 35.15 -13.32
CA GLU A 30 1.85 35.08 -12.35
C GLU A 30 1.37 33.62 -12.16
N ASP A 31 0.68 33.37 -11.04
CA ASP A 31 0.07 32.07 -10.77
C ASP A 31 -0.92 31.67 -11.87
N VAL A 32 -0.71 30.49 -12.44
CA VAL A 32 -1.60 29.97 -13.50
C VAL A 32 -2.94 29.51 -12.91
N ILE A 33 -2.93 29.09 -11.63
CA ILE A 33 -4.12 28.60 -10.92
C ILE A 33 -4.31 29.36 -9.61
N GLU A 34 -5.56 29.60 -9.24
CA GLU A 34 -5.94 30.17 -7.95
C GLU A 34 -6.45 29.08 -7.01
N LEU A 35 -6.12 29.19 -5.71
CA LEU A 35 -6.54 28.27 -4.66
C LEU A 35 -7.20 29.05 -3.52
N ALA A 36 -8.33 28.54 -3.03
CA ALA A 36 -9.14 29.21 -2.01
C ALA A 36 -8.91 28.66 -0.58
N TYR A 37 -7.85 27.88 -0.36
CA TYR A 37 -7.60 27.25 0.95
C TYR A 37 -7.37 28.27 2.08
N GLN A 38 -6.88 29.48 1.75
CA GLN A 38 -6.76 30.59 2.71
C GLN A 38 -8.12 30.98 3.33
N ASN A 39 -9.21 30.75 2.59
CA ASN A 39 -10.58 31.01 3.02
C ASN A 39 -11.26 29.74 3.58
N ASN A 40 -10.49 28.74 4.01
CA ASN A 40 -10.99 27.45 4.48
C ASN A 40 -11.85 26.69 3.45
N GLN A 41 -11.57 26.86 2.17
CA GLN A 41 -12.22 26.14 1.07
C GLN A 41 -11.20 25.21 0.41
N SER A 42 -11.52 23.94 0.33
CA SER A 42 -10.73 22.98 -0.45
C SER A 42 -11.37 22.77 -1.81
N VAL A 43 -10.55 22.53 -2.83
CA VAL A 43 -11.03 22.26 -4.20
C VAL A 43 -11.93 21.02 -4.23
N THR A 44 -12.91 21.02 -5.11
CA THR A 44 -13.69 19.83 -5.49
C THR A 44 -12.87 18.95 -6.43
N TYR A 45 -13.33 17.71 -6.66
CA TYR A 45 -12.69 16.82 -7.64
C TYR A 45 -12.60 17.48 -9.03
N GLN A 46 -13.69 18.08 -9.50
CA GLN A 46 -13.71 18.68 -10.85
C GLN A 46 -12.79 19.89 -10.95
N GLU A 47 -12.78 20.75 -9.93
CA GLU A 47 -11.86 21.91 -9.89
C GLU A 47 -10.40 21.47 -9.86
N ALA A 48 -10.07 20.42 -9.08
CA ALA A 48 -8.71 19.87 -9.05
C ALA A 48 -8.28 19.41 -10.45
N ILE A 49 -9.12 18.62 -11.14
CA ILE A 49 -8.79 18.13 -12.49
C ILE A 49 -8.68 19.29 -13.48
N ASN A 50 -9.60 20.25 -13.46
CA ASN A 50 -9.55 21.42 -14.34
C ASN A 50 -8.27 22.26 -14.13
N LYS A 51 -7.81 22.39 -12.87
CA LYS A 51 -6.57 23.11 -12.56
C LYS A 51 -5.34 22.37 -13.09
N TYR A 52 -5.27 21.05 -12.95
CA TYR A 52 -4.20 20.25 -13.54
C TYR A 52 -4.25 20.27 -15.08
N GLN A 53 -5.43 20.25 -15.69
CA GLN A 53 -5.58 20.44 -17.15
C GLN A 53 -5.06 21.79 -17.61
N LYS A 54 -5.32 22.86 -16.84
CA LYS A 54 -4.80 24.19 -17.16
C LYS A 54 -3.27 24.23 -17.09
N LEU A 55 -2.66 23.58 -16.09
CA LEU A 55 -1.20 23.46 -16.01
C LEU A 55 -0.62 22.65 -17.18
N ASP A 56 -1.26 21.55 -17.60
CA ASP A 56 -0.89 20.75 -18.78
C ASP A 56 -0.93 21.59 -20.08
N GLN A 57 -1.93 22.45 -20.20
CA GLN A 57 -2.10 23.31 -21.39
C GLN A 57 -1.08 24.46 -21.46
N VAL A 58 -0.60 24.94 -20.32
CA VAL A 58 0.31 26.10 -20.24
C VAL A 58 1.77 25.69 -20.29
N PHE A 59 2.12 24.49 -19.80
CA PHE A 59 3.51 24.07 -19.67
C PHE A 59 3.78 22.76 -20.41
N ASP A 60 4.67 22.79 -21.40
CA ASP A 60 5.07 21.59 -22.15
C ASP A 60 5.72 20.52 -21.24
N ARG A 61 6.30 20.97 -20.11
CA ARG A 61 6.88 20.10 -19.07
C ARG A 61 5.86 19.39 -18.18
N ALA A 62 4.58 19.56 -18.39
CA ALA A 62 3.49 18.99 -17.62
C ALA A 62 2.55 18.16 -18.49
N ARG A 63 2.01 17.06 -17.95
CA ARG A 63 1.03 16.23 -18.63
C ARG A 63 0.03 15.60 -17.65
N LEU A 64 -1.26 15.79 -17.93
CA LEU A 64 -2.33 15.11 -17.22
C LEU A 64 -2.77 13.87 -18.01
N ILE A 65 -2.66 12.69 -17.40
CA ILE A 65 -2.92 11.39 -18.03
C ILE A 65 -4.14 10.74 -17.36
N GLU A 66 -5.11 10.28 -18.14
CA GLU A 66 -6.13 9.35 -17.67
C GLU A 66 -5.49 7.97 -17.53
N TRP A 67 -5.00 7.66 -16.33
CA TRP A 67 -4.17 6.48 -16.10
C TRP A 67 -4.96 5.18 -16.01
N GLY A 68 -6.08 5.17 -15.30
CA GLY A 68 -6.84 3.95 -15.05
C GLY A 68 -8.27 4.23 -14.63
N GLN A 69 -8.97 3.18 -14.24
CA GLN A 69 -10.39 3.26 -13.86
C GLN A 69 -10.57 3.29 -12.35
N THR A 70 -11.66 3.92 -11.92
CA THR A 70 -12.16 3.88 -10.54
C THR A 70 -13.51 3.16 -10.47
N ASP A 71 -13.96 2.82 -9.26
CA ASP A 71 -15.25 2.11 -9.06
C ASP A 71 -16.49 2.94 -9.44
N VAL A 72 -16.34 4.25 -9.67
CA VAL A 72 -17.45 5.13 -10.09
C VAL A 72 -17.42 5.46 -11.59
N GLY A 73 -16.59 4.77 -12.37
CA GLY A 73 -16.52 4.92 -13.82
C GLY A 73 -15.78 6.18 -14.29
N LYS A 74 -15.33 7.05 -13.37
CA LYS A 74 -14.44 8.18 -13.72
C LYS A 74 -12.99 7.71 -13.70
N PRO A 75 -12.10 8.29 -14.53
CA PRO A 75 -10.69 7.89 -14.57
C PRO A 75 -9.95 8.23 -13.27
N LEU A 76 -8.96 7.41 -12.95
CA LEU A 76 -7.87 7.78 -12.07
C LEU A 76 -6.86 8.58 -12.90
N HIS A 77 -6.58 9.80 -12.49
CA HIS A 77 -5.63 10.66 -13.18
C HIS A 77 -4.23 10.57 -12.57
N LEU A 78 -3.25 10.79 -13.42
CA LEU A 78 -1.85 10.98 -13.06
C LEU A 78 -1.36 12.27 -13.74
N PHE A 79 -0.87 13.21 -12.95
CA PHE A 79 -0.20 14.40 -13.44
C PHE A 79 1.30 14.22 -13.35
N VAL A 80 2.01 14.43 -14.44
CA VAL A 80 3.46 14.21 -14.55
C VAL A 80 4.15 15.52 -14.86
N ILE A 81 5.23 15.83 -14.14
CA ILE A 81 6.10 16.98 -14.38
C ILE A 81 7.50 16.45 -14.67
N SER A 82 8.03 16.78 -15.84
CA SER A 82 9.35 16.34 -16.29
C SER A 82 10.07 17.47 -17.05
N GLN A 83 11.33 17.71 -16.74
CA GLN A 83 12.13 18.78 -17.34
C GLN A 83 12.29 18.61 -18.86
N GLU A 84 12.46 17.37 -19.31
CA GLU A 84 12.70 17.03 -20.72
C GLU A 84 11.44 16.52 -21.42
N GLU A 85 10.25 16.87 -20.94
CA GLU A 85 8.96 16.44 -21.51
C GLU A 85 8.83 14.92 -21.64
N MET A 86 9.50 14.18 -20.75
CA MET A 86 9.44 12.73 -20.71
C MET A 86 8.23 12.26 -19.93
N PHE A 87 7.23 11.76 -20.64
CA PHE A 87 5.98 11.28 -20.05
C PHE A 87 5.81 9.76 -20.21
N GLN A 88 6.83 9.08 -20.71
CA GLN A 88 6.86 7.61 -20.80
C GLN A 88 7.83 7.04 -19.75
N PRO A 89 7.37 6.08 -18.93
CA PRO A 89 8.21 5.48 -17.87
C PRO A 89 9.53 4.87 -18.36
N SER A 90 9.54 4.31 -19.60
CA SER A 90 10.75 3.78 -20.24
C SER A 90 11.85 4.82 -20.39
N ASP A 91 11.48 6.01 -20.82
CA ASP A 91 12.43 7.09 -21.12
C ASP A 91 13.03 7.63 -19.82
N ILE A 92 12.20 7.78 -18.79
CA ILE A 92 12.62 8.20 -17.44
C ILE A 92 13.65 7.22 -16.86
N GLN A 93 13.39 5.91 -17.02
CA GLN A 93 14.30 4.86 -16.54
C GLN A 93 15.63 4.87 -17.30
N GLN A 94 15.61 5.06 -18.63
CA GLN A 94 16.81 5.15 -19.46
C GLN A 94 17.68 6.36 -19.09
N GLN A 95 17.07 7.50 -18.82
CA GLN A 95 17.75 8.71 -18.36
C GLN A 95 18.23 8.64 -16.91
N GLY A 96 17.88 7.56 -16.21
CA GLY A 96 18.32 7.36 -14.84
C GLY A 96 17.75 8.36 -13.84
N LYS A 97 16.64 9.02 -14.13
CA LYS A 97 15.95 9.93 -13.21
C LYS A 97 15.19 9.19 -12.11
N ARG A 98 14.97 9.86 -10.98
CA ARG A 98 14.16 9.33 -9.88
C ARG A 98 12.70 9.68 -10.11
N VAL A 99 11.81 8.81 -9.68
CA VAL A 99 10.37 9.06 -9.70
C VAL A 99 9.90 9.32 -8.26
N LEU A 100 9.41 10.54 -8.03
CA LEU A 100 8.68 10.91 -6.82
C LEU A 100 7.19 10.83 -7.11
N LEU A 101 6.50 9.85 -6.50
CA LEU A 101 5.05 9.69 -6.61
C LEU A 101 4.36 10.28 -5.38
N ILE A 102 3.49 11.26 -5.60
CA ILE A 102 2.66 11.90 -4.59
C ILE A 102 1.21 11.43 -4.79
N ASN A 103 0.61 10.86 -3.76
CA ASN A 103 -0.77 10.39 -3.78
C ASN A 103 -1.64 11.21 -2.84
N ASN A 104 -2.72 11.78 -3.36
CA ASN A 104 -3.62 12.62 -2.60
C ASN A 104 -5.03 12.06 -2.55
N GLY A 105 -5.77 12.41 -1.49
CA GLY A 105 -7.18 12.08 -1.39
C GLY A 105 -7.50 10.60 -1.35
N VAL A 106 -6.64 9.77 -0.72
CA VAL A 106 -7.01 8.41 -0.31
C VAL A 106 -8.27 8.49 0.55
N HIS A 107 -8.29 9.48 1.43
CA HIS A 107 -9.46 9.90 2.19
C HIS A 107 -9.83 11.35 1.79
N PRO A 108 -10.80 11.56 0.91
CA PRO A 108 -11.16 12.92 0.48
C PRO A 108 -11.72 13.84 1.59
N GLY A 109 -12.00 13.29 2.77
CA GLY A 109 -12.25 14.06 3.99
C GLY A 109 -11.01 14.73 4.59
N GLU A 110 -9.83 14.47 4.01
CA GLU A 110 -8.50 14.91 4.43
C GLU A 110 -7.83 15.70 3.26
N PRO A 111 -8.44 16.81 2.79
CA PRO A 111 -8.13 17.36 1.47
C PRO A 111 -6.85 18.23 1.40
N CYS A 112 -6.15 18.49 2.53
CA CYS A 112 -5.02 19.43 2.54
C CYS A 112 -3.90 19.06 1.53
N GLY A 113 -3.65 17.77 1.30
CA GLY A 113 -2.68 17.32 0.30
C GLY A 113 -3.12 17.60 -1.14
N ILE A 114 -4.42 17.63 -1.43
CA ILE A 114 -4.94 17.95 -2.76
C ILE A 114 -4.61 19.39 -3.12
N ASP A 115 -4.94 20.35 -2.22
CA ASP A 115 -4.63 21.76 -2.42
C ASP A 115 -3.12 22.02 -2.41
N ALA A 116 -2.38 21.36 -1.49
CA ALA A 116 -0.93 21.49 -1.39
C ALA A 116 -0.22 21.03 -2.67
N SER A 117 -0.66 19.93 -3.27
CA SER A 117 -0.04 19.39 -4.49
C SER A 117 -0.34 20.24 -5.73
N LEU A 118 -1.49 20.90 -5.78
CA LEU A 118 -1.80 21.90 -6.81
C LEU A 118 -0.87 23.10 -6.70
N GLN A 119 -0.70 23.67 -5.49
CA GLN A 119 0.24 24.76 -5.24
C GLN A 119 1.67 24.35 -5.60
N PHE A 120 2.09 23.18 -5.16
CA PHE A 120 3.43 22.63 -5.44
C PHE A 120 3.69 22.45 -6.94
N ALA A 121 2.71 21.91 -7.70
CA ALA A 121 2.82 21.75 -9.14
C ALA A 121 2.93 23.10 -9.86
N ASN A 122 2.10 24.07 -9.47
CA ASN A 122 2.13 25.41 -10.03
C ASN A 122 3.49 26.09 -9.79
N ASP A 123 4.00 26.05 -8.57
CA ASP A 123 5.21 26.75 -8.18
C ASP A 123 6.49 26.13 -8.79
N ILE A 124 6.54 24.80 -8.92
CA ILE A 124 7.63 24.10 -9.60
C ILE A 124 7.66 24.43 -11.11
N LEU A 125 6.49 24.48 -11.75
CA LEU A 125 6.37 24.80 -13.16
C LEU A 125 6.71 26.26 -13.44
N LEU A 126 6.37 27.16 -12.54
CA LEU A 126 6.78 28.57 -12.57
C LEU A 126 8.24 28.79 -12.14
N ASN A 127 8.94 27.76 -11.69
CA ASN A 127 10.30 27.86 -11.14
C ASN A 127 10.42 28.85 -9.98
N LYS A 128 9.37 28.99 -9.14
CA LYS A 128 9.40 29.88 -8.00
C LYS A 128 10.53 29.50 -7.05
N GLU A 129 11.28 30.49 -6.59
CA GLU A 129 12.43 30.29 -5.69
C GLU A 129 13.45 29.27 -6.20
N GLY A 130 13.54 29.05 -7.51
CA GLY A 130 14.47 28.10 -8.12
C GLY A 130 14.10 26.62 -7.91
N THR A 131 12.83 26.32 -7.64
CA THR A 131 12.37 24.94 -7.41
C THR A 131 12.37 24.08 -8.67
N GLY A 132 12.36 24.69 -9.86
CA GLY A 132 12.45 23.98 -11.14
C GLY A 132 13.71 23.09 -11.27
N LYS A 133 14.79 23.41 -10.55
CA LYS A 133 16.01 22.57 -10.51
C LYS A 133 15.76 21.15 -10.01
N TYR A 134 14.72 20.91 -9.22
CA TYR A 134 14.44 19.56 -8.72
C TYR A 134 14.11 18.59 -9.85
N LEU A 135 13.61 19.11 -10.98
CA LEU A 135 13.28 18.31 -12.17
C LEU A 135 14.52 17.83 -12.95
N GLU A 136 15.70 18.36 -12.70
CA GLU A 136 16.94 17.90 -13.36
C GLU A 136 17.22 16.42 -13.12
N ASN A 137 16.94 15.91 -11.92
CA ASN A 137 17.18 14.53 -11.53
C ASN A 137 15.92 13.76 -11.11
N THR A 138 14.75 14.44 -11.08
CA THR A 138 13.51 13.85 -10.55
C THR A 138 12.36 14.15 -11.48
N VAL A 139 11.57 13.14 -11.79
CA VAL A 139 10.24 13.27 -12.38
C VAL A 139 9.22 13.21 -11.26
N ILE A 140 8.30 14.18 -11.23
CA ILE A 140 7.27 14.27 -10.22
C ILE A 140 5.96 13.74 -10.81
N CYS A 141 5.42 12.71 -10.17
CA CYS A 141 4.15 12.09 -10.50
C CYS A 141 3.15 12.38 -9.39
N ILE A 142 2.00 12.97 -9.71
CA ILE A 142 0.96 13.32 -8.73
C ILE A 142 -0.33 12.60 -9.12
N VAL A 143 -0.89 11.83 -8.20
CA VAL A 143 -2.29 11.38 -8.27
C VAL A 143 -3.14 12.46 -7.62
N PRO A 144 -3.92 13.25 -8.41
CA PRO A 144 -4.68 14.40 -7.88
C PRO A 144 -5.67 14.00 -6.78
N VAL A 145 -6.47 12.97 -7.04
CA VAL A 145 -7.48 12.45 -6.11
C VAL A 145 -7.62 10.95 -6.31
N TYR A 146 -7.15 10.15 -5.36
CA TYR A 146 -7.20 8.69 -5.46
C TYR A 146 -8.60 8.13 -5.25
N SER A 147 -9.32 8.56 -4.20
CA SER A 147 -10.69 8.13 -3.92
C SER A 147 -11.72 9.02 -4.60
N VAL A 148 -11.79 8.97 -5.94
CA VAL A 148 -12.71 9.81 -6.72
C VAL A 148 -14.16 9.67 -6.24
N GLY A 149 -14.63 8.44 -5.98
CA GLY A 149 -15.98 8.20 -5.51
C GLY A 149 -16.29 8.79 -4.13
N GLY A 150 -15.29 8.87 -3.25
CA GLY A 150 -15.39 9.58 -1.96
C GLY A 150 -15.40 11.09 -2.12
N ALA A 151 -14.57 11.62 -3.04
CA ALA A 151 -14.47 13.05 -3.32
C ALA A 151 -15.74 13.64 -3.93
N LEU A 152 -16.47 12.87 -4.74
CA LEU A 152 -17.75 13.29 -5.33
C LEU A 152 -18.90 13.41 -4.30
N LYS A 153 -18.74 12.78 -3.13
CA LYS A 153 -19.75 12.82 -2.03
C LYS A 153 -19.34 13.83 -0.98
N ARG A 154 -19.37 15.11 -1.33
CA ARG A 154 -18.88 16.22 -0.52
C ARG A 154 -20.00 16.83 0.34
N THR A 155 -19.69 17.12 1.62
CA THR A 155 -20.61 17.80 2.54
C THR A 155 -19.83 18.38 3.74
N PRO A 156 -20.36 19.39 4.46
CA PRO A 156 -19.73 19.93 5.65
C PRO A 156 -19.79 18.99 6.89
N TYR A 157 -20.58 17.90 6.84
CA TYR A 157 -20.86 17.05 7.99
C TYR A 157 -20.10 15.71 7.99
N ILE A 158 -19.01 15.58 7.24
CA ILE A 158 -18.29 14.29 7.09
C ILE A 158 -17.48 13.92 8.33
N ARG A 159 -16.81 14.88 8.93
CA ARG A 159 -15.95 14.66 10.11
C ARG A 159 -16.37 15.60 11.21
N SER A 160 -17.06 15.06 12.21
CA SER A 160 -17.63 15.82 13.33
C SER A 160 -16.59 16.59 14.18
N ASN A 161 -15.33 16.16 14.15
CA ASN A 161 -14.21 16.77 14.87
C ASN A 161 -13.31 17.65 14.00
N GLN A 162 -13.66 17.88 12.71
CA GLN A 162 -12.89 18.70 11.78
C GLN A 162 -13.74 19.90 11.35
N LEU A 163 -13.44 21.09 11.90
CA LEU A 163 -14.21 22.31 11.63
C LEU A 163 -13.92 22.91 10.24
N THR A 164 -12.72 22.67 9.70
CA THR A 164 -12.29 23.18 8.39
C THR A 164 -11.58 22.10 7.57
N PRO A 165 -11.68 22.15 6.25
CA PRO A 165 -12.38 23.15 5.42
C PRO A 165 -13.90 23.05 5.54
N HIS A 166 -14.63 24.04 4.99
CA HIS A 166 -16.10 24.13 5.07
C HIS A 166 -16.83 22.89 4.54
N ALA A 167 -16.27 22.20 3.56
CA ALA A 167 -16.79 20.92 3.08
C ALA A 167 -15.66 20.04 2.58
N SER A 168 -15.83 18.73 2.73
CA SER A 168 -14.87 17.72 2.28
C SER A 168 -15.57 16.42 1.85
N GLY A 169 -14.84 15.50 1.21
CA GLY A 169 -15.39 14.23 0.73
C GLY A 169 -15.41 13.14 1.81
N ARG A 170 -15.97 11.97 1.48
CA ARG A 170 -16.05 10.83 2.38
C ARG A 170 -14.75 10.04 2.43
N ARG A 171 -14.51 9.32 3.55
CA ARG A 171 -13.37 8.43 3.72
C ARG A 171 -13.39 7.26 2.72
N GLY A 172 -14.50 6.56 2.62
CA GLY A 172 -14.66 5.42 1.72
C GLY A 172 -14.86 5.84 0.26
N ASN A 173 -14.46 4.98 -0.66
CA ASN A 173 -14.67 5.15 -2.09
C ASN A 173 -16.16 4.98 -2.50
N GLY A 174 -16.45 4.85 -3.80
CA GLY A 174 -17.82 4.65 -4.31
C GLY A 174 -18.54 3.41 -3.75
N ARG A 175 -17.79 2.40 -3.31
CA ARG A 175 -18.28 1.17 -2.65
C ARG A 175 -18.19 1.22 -1.12
N ASN A 176 -17.87 2.37 -0.53
CA ASN A 176 -17.61 2.55 0.91
C ASN A 176 -16.42 1.70 1.43
N ILE A 177 -15.44 1.43 0.58
CA ILE A 177 -14.19 0.75 0.94
C ILE A 177 -13.14 1.81 1.28
N ASP A 178 -12.46 1.65 2.41
CA ASP A 178 -11.27 2.42 2.76
C ASP A 178 -10.10 1.98 1.87
N LEU A 179 -9.69 2.83 0.92
CA LEU A 179 -8.62 2.53 -0.01
C LEU A 179 -7.26 2.38 0.68
N ASN A 180 -7.08 2.99 1.87
CA ASN A 180 -5.89 2.77 2.71
C ASN A 180 -5.95 1.45 3.51
N ARG A 181 -6.85 0.54 3.12
CA ARG A 181 -6.93 -0.86 3.55
C ARG A 181 -7.02 -1.82 2.35
N ASP A 182 -6.85 -1.28 1.14
CA ASP A 182 -7.06 -2.04 -0.10
C ASP A 182 -5.78 -2.22 -0.96
N TYR A 183 -4.64 -1.65 -0.55
CA TYR A 183 -3.40 -1.73 -1.32
C TYR A 183 -2.93 -3.18 -1.58
N ALA A 184 -3.03 -4.07 -0.59
CA ALA A 184 -2.63 -5.47 -0.75
C ALA A 184 -3.71 -6.34 -1.40
N LYS A 185 -4.99 -6.24 -0.94
CA LYS A 185 -6.06 -7.11 -1.42
C LYS A 185 -6.66 -6.69 -2.75
N GLN A 186 -6.60 -5.41 -3.12
CA GLN A 186 -6.96 -4.85 -4.43
C GLN A 186 -8.35 -5.26 -4.92
N ASP A 187 -9.36 -5.11 -4.06
CA ASP A 187 -10.74 -5.44 -4.38
C ASP A 187 -11.43 -4.38 -5.23
N THR A 188 -10.88 -3.16 -5.26
CA THR A 188 -11.42 -2.01 -5.98
C THR A 188 -10.66 -1.76 -7.29
N ARG A 189 -11.35 -1.16 -8.28
CA ARG A 189 -10.69 -0.70 -9.50
C ARG A 189 -9.63 0.36 -9.22
N ASN A 190 -9.86 1.21 -8.21
CA ASN A 190 -8.89 2.18 -7.73
C ASN A 190 -7.56 1.50 -7.34
N ALA A 191 -7.62 0.48 -6.46
CA ALA A 191 -6.43 -0.21 -5.99
C ALA A 191 -5.71 -0.98 -7.10
N GLN A 192 -6.45 -1.59 -8.04
CA GLN A 192 -5.86 -2.25 -9.21
C GLN A 192 -5.19 -1.24 -10.16
N SER A 193 -5.76 -0.05 -10.34
CA SER A 193 -5.15 1.02 -11.13
C SER A 193 -3.88 1.57 -10.47
N MET A 194 -3.87 1.73 -9.13
CA MET A 194 -2.70 2.14 -8.37
C MET A 194 -1.60 1.07 -8.41
N ALA A 195 -1.93 -0.21 -8.30
CA ALA A 195 -0.95 -1.28 -8.40
C ALA A 195 -0.23 -1.27 -9.76
N ARG A 196 -1.00 -1.12 -10.86
CA ARG A 196 -0.41 -0.96 -12.20
C ARG A 196 0.47 0.28 -12.31
N LEU A 197 0.05 1.40 -11.68
CA LEU A 197 0.83 2.63 -11.64
C LEU A 197 2.19 2.37 -10.98
N PHE A 198 2.19 1.74 -9.81
CA PHE A 198 3.43 1.37 -9.11
C PHE A 198 4.37 0.51 -9.96
N GLN A 199 3.83 -0.48 -10.69
CA GLN A 199 4.66 -1.39 -11.49
C GLN A 199 5.19 -0.73 -12.75
N VAL A 200 4.43 0.15 -13.38
CA VAL A 200 4.83 0.81 -14.62
C VAL A 200 5.77 1.99 -14.35
N TRP A 201 5.43 2.85 -13.39
CA TRP A 201 6.24 4.03 -13.05
C TRP A 201 7.38 3.75 -12.09
N GLN A 202 7.36 2.62 -11.36
CA GLN A 202 8.40 2.16 -10.44
C GLN A 202 8.94 3.26 -9.51
N PRO A 203 8.11 3.94 -8.73
CA PRO A 203 8.52 5.09 -7.93
C PRO A 203 9.73 4.75 -7.05
N ASP A 204 10.63 5.70 -6.89
CA ASP A 204 11.75 5.61 -5.95
C ASP A 204 11.34 6.07 -4.57
N VAL A 205 10.54 7.13 -4.55
CA VAL A 205 9.99 7.76 -3.37
C VAL A 205 8.47 7.88 -3.52
N PHE A 206 7.75 7.57 -2.48
CA PHE A 206 6.29 7.61 -2.44
C PHE A 206 5.80 8.41 -1.25
N LEU A 207 4.95 9.39 -1.49
CA LEU A 207 4.28 10.19 -0.47
C LEU A 207 2.77 9.99 -0.55
N ASP A 208 2.16 9.65 0.57
CA ASP A 208 0.70 9.62 0.76
C ASP A 208 0.26 10.70 1.74
N THR A 209 -0.75 11.49 1.42
CA THR A 209 -1.13 12.66 2.22
C THR A 209 -2.42 12.42 3.01
N HIS A 210 -2.36 12.64 4.33
CA HIS A 210 -3.45 12.38 5.26
C HIS A 210 -3.66 13.49 6.30
N THR A 211 -4.76 13.37 7.04
CA THR A 211 -5.10 14.21 8.20
C THR A 211 -5.64 13.34 9.32
N THR A 212 -5.01 13.40 10.47
CA THR A 212 -5.34 12.59 11.65
C THR A 212 -6.17 13.35 12.68
N ASN A 213 -6.91 12.59 13.48
CA ASN A 213 -7.51 13.02 14.74
C ASN A 213 -6.82 12.34 15.96
N GLY A 214 -5.54 12.00 15.82
CA GLY A 214 -4.73 11.39 16.88
C GLY A 214 -4.59 12.25 18.15
N SER A 215 -3.60 11.96 18.98
CA SER A 215 -3.29 12.78 20.17
C SER A 215 -3.03 14.23 19.78
N ASP A 216 -3.59 15.18 20.54
CA ASP A 216 -3.37 16.60 20.26
C ASP A 216 -1.98 17.06 20.75
N HIS A 217 -1.38 17.92 19.96
CA HIS A 217 -0.03 18.46 20.18
C HIS A 217 0.15 19.78 19.41
N GLN A 218 1.28 20.47 19.63
CA GLN A 218 1.50 21.79 19.00
C GLN A 218 1.96 21.71 17.54
N HIS A 219 2.48 20.56 17.07
CA HIS A 219 2.94 20.39 15.68
C HIS A 219 1.76 20.31 14.71
N THR A 220 1.87 20.96 13.55
CA THR A 220 0.83 20.92 12.50
C THR A 220 0.88 19.66 11.69
N ILE A 221 2.08 19.13 11.46
CA ILE A 221 2.33 17.98 10.60
C ILE A 221 3.17 16.93 11.33
N THR A 222 2.83 15.66 11.11
CA THR A 222 3.61 14.50 11.57
C THR A 222 3.89 13.56 10.42
N LEU A 223 4.89 12.70 10.57
CA LEU A 223 5.35 11.79 9.53
C LEU A 223 5.30 10.33 9.99
N ILE A 224 4.69 9.48 9.17
CA ILE A 224 4.89 8.04 9.18
C ILE A 224 5.84 7.70 8.03
N SER A 225 6.95 7.06 8.31
CA SER A 225 7.82 6.45 7.31
C SER A 225 7.69 4.94 7.32
N VAL A 226 8.07 4.27 6.24
CA VAL A 226 8.37 2.84 6.30
C VAL A 226 9.40 2.62 7.42
N GLN A 227 9.23 1.55 8.20
CA GLN A 227 10.15 1.23 9.28
C GLN A 227 11.50 0.79 8.71
N PRO A 228 12.61 1.50 8.98
CA PRO A 228 13.90 1.25 8.35
C PRO A 228 14.38 -0.20 8.48
N ASN A 229 14.21 -0.81 9.65
CA ASN A 229 14.65 -2.17 9.91
C ASN A 229 13.77 -3.28 9.27
N THR A 230 12.75 -2.91 8.52
CA THR A 230 11.96 -3.85 7.69
C THR A 230 12.43 -3.90 6.24
N PHE A 231 13.33 -3.00 5.84
CA PHE A 231 14.04 -3.05 4.57
C PHE A 231 15.33 -3.88 4.65
N PRO A 232 15.91 -4.28 3.51
CA PRO A 232 17.32 -4.66 3.44
C PRO A 232 18.22 -3.53 3.95
N GLU A 233 19.32 -3.87 4.60
CA GLU A 233 20.17 -2.89 5.33
C GLU A 233 20.66 -1.71 4.46
N ALA A 234 20.95 -1.95 3.17
CA ALA A 234 21.37 -0.87 2.29
C ALA A 234 20.34 0.27 2.17
N LEU A 235 19.05 -0.08 2.12
CA LEU A 235 17.96 0.89 2.00
C LEU A 235 17.49 1.36 3.38
N GLY A 236 17.42 0.43 4.34
CA GLY A 236 17.02 0.74 5.71
C GLY A 236 18.02 1.66 6.42
N GLY A 237 19.31 1.41 6.26
CA GLY A 237 20.38 2.28 6.79
C GLY A 237 20.32 3.68 6.16
N PHE A 238 20.19 3.76 4.83
CA PHE A 238 20.04 5.06 4.16
C PHE A 238 18.82 5.85 4.65
N LEU A 239 17.67 5.19 4.79
CA LEU A 239 16.45 5.83 5.31
C LEU A 239 16.65 6.32 6.75
N ARG A 240 17.24 5.49 7.63
CA ARG A 240 17.43 5.79 9.05
C ARG A 240 18.47 6.88 9.30
N ASP A 241 19.61 6.81 8.62
CA ASP A 241 20.82 7.55 8.98
C ASP A 241 21.04 8.79 8.09
N THR A 242 20.35 8.89 6.95
CA THR A 242 20.48 10.02 6.01
C THR A 242 19.13 10.68 5.75
N MET A 243 18.18 9.95 5.17
CA MET A 243 16.97 10.57 4.65
C MET A 243 16.05 11.14 5.74
N LEU A 244 15.72 10.37 6.76
CA LEU A 244 14.84 10.85 7.84
C LEU A 244 15.45 12.04 8.60
N PRO A 245 16.73 12.03 9.04
CA PRO A 245 17.34 13.19 9.68
C PRO A 245 17.29 14.46 8.82
N GLU A 246 17.64 14.35 7.54
CA GLU A 246 17.65 15.53 6.65
C GLU A 246 16.22 16.04 6.33
N LEU A 247 15.22 15.15 6.23
CA LEU A 247 13.82 15.57 6.06
C LEU A 247 13.29 16.31 7.28
N TYR A 248 13.58 15.83 8.50
CA TYR A 248 13.21 16.55 9.73
C TYR A 248 13.92 17.91 9.81
N GLN A 249 15.23 17.93 9.57
CA GLN A 249 16.02 19.18 9.55
C GLN A 249 15.55 20.16 8.48
N GLY A 250 15.11 19.67 7.31
CA GLY A 250 14.52 20.49 6.25
C GLY A 250 13.24 21.16 6.70
N MET A 251 12.38 20.42 7.40
CA MET A 251 11.13 20.96 7.95
C MET A 251 11.35 21.94 9.11
N GLU A 252 12.37 21.76 9.93
CA GLU A 252 12.74 22.71 10.99
C GLU A 252 13.09 24.12 10.45
N LYS A 253 13.51 24.21 9.18
CA LYS A 253 13.81 25.50 8.50
C LYS A 253 12.55 26.20 7.97
N THR A 254 11.40 25.56 8.06
CA THR A 254 10.09 26.09 7.67
C THR A 254 9.29 26.53 8.90
N PRO A 255 8.19 27.26 8.76
CA PRO A 255 7.29 27.55 9.89
C PRO A 255 6.63 26.32 10.54
N TYR A 256 6.81 25.13 9.95
CA TYR A 256 6.11 23.90 10.30
C TYR A 256 7.09 22.77 10.63
N ASP A 257 7.64 22.81 11.84
CA ASP A 257 8.45 21.71 12.35
C ASP A 257 7.65 20.39 12.38
N MET A 258 8.30 19.30 12.06
CA MET A 258 7.69 18.00 11.89
C MET A 258 8.26 16.99 12.89
N ILE A 259 7.40 16.12 13.41
CA ILE A 259 7.79 15.02 14.31
C ILE A 259 7.26 13.68 13.77
N PRO A 260 7.74 12.53 14.29
CA PRO A 260 7.08 11.25 14.06
C PRO A 260 5.62 11.28 14.49
N TYR A 261 4.78 10.50 13.79
CA TYR A 261 3.36 10.41 14.05
C TYR A 261 3.04 10.00 15.50
N VAL A 262 2.06 10.66 16.09
CA VAL A 262 1.62 10.44 17.47
C VAL A 262 0.28 9.70 17.46
N MET A 263 0.33 8.39 17.70
CA MET A 263 -0.89 7.57 17.75
C MET A 263 -1.78 7.95 18.94
N PHE A 264 -3.09 7.90 18.73
CA PHE A 264 -4.06 7.94 19.82
C PHE A 264 -4.05 6.61 20.58
N ASN A 265 -3.50 6.60 21.79
CA ASN A 265 -3.37 5.39 22.61
C ASN A 265 -3.75 5.60 24.09
N ASN A 266 -4.55 6.61 24.41
CA ASN A 266 -4.94 6.99 25.79
C ASN A 266 -3.77 7.29 26.76
N GLN A 267 -2.53 7.22 26.30
CA GLN A 267 -1.34 7.53 27.10
C GLN A 267 -0.98 9.00 26.95
N ASN A 268 -0.39 9.55 28.00
CA ASN A 268 0.20 10.89 27.92
C ASN A 268 1.47 10.81 27.04
N PRO A 269 1.60 11.59 25.94
CA PRO A 269 2.79 11.58 25.09
C PRO A 269 4.11 11.85 25.84
N ARG A 270 4.08 12.51 26.98
CA ARG A 270 5.26 12.68 27.85
C ARG A 270 5.89 11.35 28.29
N GLN A 271 5.11 10.28 28.41
CA GLN A 271 5.62 8.96 28.78
C GLN A 271 6.32 8.26 27.62
N GLY A 272 6.24 8.82 26.43
CA GLY A 272 6.81 8.31 25.20
C GLY A 272 5.77 8.01 24.13
N ILE A 273 6.22 8.01 22.88
CA ILE A 273 5.42 7.66 21.73
C ILE A 273 6.03 6.47 20.99
N THR A 274 5.20 5.73 20.28
CA THR A 274 5.62 4.57 19.49
C THR A 274 5.44 4.86 18.01
N SER A 275 6.37 4.38 17.19
CA SER A 275 6.19 4.39 15.74
C SER A 275 5.04 3.46 15.33
N TYR A 276 4.49 3.69 14.16
CA TYR A 276 3.43 2.89 13.60
C TYR A 276 3.97 1.97 12.48
N LEU A 277 4.05 0.66 12.76
CA LEU A 277 4.41 -0.30 11.73
C LEU A 277 3.21 -0.56 10.82
N GLN A 278 3.28 -0.07 9.60
CA GLN A 278 2.23 -0.28 8.62
C GLN A 278 2.37 -1.63 7.91
N SER A 279 1.27 -2.36 7.83
CA SER A 279 1.18 -3.62 7.11
C SER A 279 0.87 -3.39 5.61
N PRO A 280 1.03 -4.41 4.74
CA PRO A 280 0.83 -4.29 3.29
C PRO A 280 -0.53 -3.73 2.82
N ARG A 281 -1.59 -3.78 3.65
CA ARG A 281 -2.90 -3.19 3.31
C ARG A 281 -2.88 -1.67 3.18
N VAL A 282 -1.86 -1.02 3.76
CA VAL A 282 -1.70 0.43 3.87
C VAL A 282 -0.64 0.89 2.86
N SER A 283 -0.73 2.12 2.39
CA SER A 283 0.11 2.67 1.31
C SER A 283 1.61 2.50 1.53
N THR A 284 2.16 2.89 2.68
CA THR A 284 3.60 2.75 2.97
C THR A 284 4.02 1.29 3.19
N GLY A 285 3.15 0.46 3.78
CA GLY A 285 3.38 -0.97 3.93
C GLY A 285 3.41 -1.69 2.58
N TYR A 286 2.56 -1.26 1.63
CA TYR A 286 2.59 -1.74 0.26
C TYR A 286 3.88 -1.30 -0.46
N ALA A 287 4.25 -0.02 -0.36
CA ALA A 287 5.47 0.52 -0.97
C ALA A 287 6.74 -0.25 -0.51
N ARG A 288 6.78 -0.63 0.78
CA ARG A 288 7.87 -1.43 1.37
C ARG A 288 8.10 -2.75 0.61
N MET A 289 7.04 -3.44 0.18
CA MET A 289 7.17 -4.73 -0.51
C MET A 289 7.94 -4.63 -1.85
N PHE A 290 8.04 -3.41 -2.40
CA PHE A 290 8.75 -3.12 -3.66
C PHE A 290 10.04 -2.32 -3.46
N ASN A 291 10.56 -2.26 -2.23
CA ASN A 291 11.74 -1.46 -1.88
C ASN A 291 11.60 0.02 -2.30
N VAL A 292 10.43 0.61 -2.07
CA VAL A 292 10.12 2.03 -2.30
C VAL A 292 10.18 2.78 -0.98
N LEU A 293 10.88 3.92 -0.95
CA LEU A 293 10.97 4.81 0.21
C LEU A 293 9.61 5.50 0.42
N GLY A 294 8.80 4.93 1.29
CA GLY A 294 7.40 5.33 1.49
C GLY A 294 7.21 6.22 2.72
N PHE A 295 6.44 7.29 2.54
CA PHE A 295 6.09 8.26 3.56
C PHE A 295 4.60 8.54 3.56
N MET A 296 4.07 8.91 4.75
CA MET A 296 2.70 9.37 4.91
C MET A 296 2.72 10.57 5.84
N THR A 297 2.24 11.72 5.35
CA THR A 297 2.01 12.87 6.22
C THR A 297 0.67 12.76 6.91
N GLU A 298 0.64 13.16 8.19
CA GLU A 298 -0.56 13.21 9.01
C GLU A 298 -0.67 14.59 9.66
N ASN A 299 -1.53 15.45 9.10
CA ASN A 299 -1.82 16.76 9.67
C ASN A 299 -2.87 16.64 10.75
N HIS A 300 -2.79 17.44 11.81
CA HIS A 300 -3.78 17.36 12.89
C HIS A 300 -5.05 18.14 12.55
N VAL A 301 -6.24 17.51 12.72
CA VAL A 301 -7.55 18.09 12.36
C VAL A 301 -7.88 19.40 13.05
N TYR A 302 -7.31 19.65 14.25
CA TYR A 302 -7.55 20.87 15.03
C TYR A 302 -6.73 22.07 14.56
N LYS A 303 -5.75 21.87 13.68
CA LYS A 303 -4.96 22.97 13.11
C LYS A 303 -5.75 23.68 12.00
N PRO A 304 -5.58 24.98 11.81
CA PRO A 304 -6.23 25.72 10.73
C PRO A 304 -5.98 25.08 9.37
N TYR A 305 -6.97 25.09 8.50
CA TYR A 305 -6.84 24.46 7.19
C TYR A 305 -5.70 25.04 6.34
N PRO A 306 -5.51 26.37 6.29
CA PRO A 306 -4.37 26.96 5.58
C PRO A 306 -3.01 26.44 6.07
N ASP A 307 -2.85 26.25 7.38
CA ASP A 307 -1.60 25.74 7.94
C ASP A 307 -1.36 24.27 7.60
N ARG A 308 -2.44 23.46 7.57
CA ARG A 308 -2.36 22.08 7.11
C ARG A 308 -1.93 22.00 5.64
N VAL A 309 -2.47 22.83 4.77
CA VAL A 309 -2.07 22.90 3.35
C VAL A 309 -0.62 23.31 3.21
N LYS A 310 -0.22 24.42 3.85
CA LYS A 310 1.15 24.96 3.79
C LYS A 310 2.18 23.97 4.33
N SER A 311 1.89 23.29 5.44
CA SER A 311 2.83 22.33 6.01
C SER A 311 3.06 21.11 5.11
N VAL A 312 2.03 20.60 4.44
CA VAL A 312 2.19 19.55 3.41
C VAL A 312 2.95 20.06 2.19
N TYR A 313 2.67 21.28 1.74
CA TYR A 313 3.39 21.92 0.65
C TYR A 313 4.90 22.01 0.94
N HIS A 314 5.29 22.51 2.11
CA HIS A 314 6.70 22.58 2.50
C HIS A 314 7.34 21.18 2.60
N PHE A 315 6.59 20.19 3.05
CA PHE A 315 7.10 18.82 3.05
C PHE A 315 7.30 18.27 1.63
N MET A 316 6.39 18.54 0.70
CA MET A 316 6.56 18.17 -0.72
C MET A 316 7.81 18.82 -1.33
N GLN A 317 8.06 20.12 -1.05
CA GLN A 317 9.28 20.81 -1.46
C GLN A 317 10.54 20.16 -0.85
N THR A 318 10.54 19.91 0.45
CA THR A 318 11.66 19.29 1.17
C THR A 318 11.96 17.90 0.62
N LEU A 319 10.92 17.11 0.34
CA LEU A 319 11.05 15.75 -0.19
C LEU A 319 11.57 15.75 -1.64
N ALA A 320 11.08 16.67 -2.48
CA ALA A 320 11.54 16.83 -3.86
C ALA A 320 12.99 17.31 -3.91
N GLN A 321 13.36 18.28 -3.07
CA GLN A 321 14.72 18.76 -2.93
C GLN A 321 15.67 17.63 -2.51
N PHE A 322 15.30 16.87 -1.49
CA PHE A 322 16.09 15.71 -1.04
C PHE A 322 16.25 14.68 -2.16
N THR A 323 15.15 14.34 -2.84
CA THR A 323 15.17 13.35 -3.94
C THR A 323 16.08 13.78 -5.08
N HIS A 324 16.07 15.06 -5.43
CA HIS A 324 16.98 15.65 -6.43
C HIS A 324 18.44 15.57 -5.98
N GLN A 325 18.76 16.04 -4.78
CA GLN A 325 20.12 16.11 -4.26
C GLN A 325 20.76 14.73 -4.08
N HIS A 326 19.98 13.75 -3.64
CA HIS A 326 20.44 12.38 -3.38
C HIS A 326 20.07 11.37 -4.48
N SER A 327 19.70 11.83 -5.69
CA SER A 327 19.19 10.98 -6.77
C SER A 327 20.09 9.78 -7.07
N GLY A 328 21.39 10.00 -7.21
CA GLY A 328 22.37 8.93 -7.45
C GLY A 328 22.54 7.97 -6.27
N GLN A 329 22.41 8.45 -5.03
CA GLN A 329 22.48 7.60 -3.85
C GLN A 329 21.21 6.74 -3.72
N ILE A 330 20.02 7.32 -3.91
CA ILE A 330 18.73 6.60 -3.94
C ILE A 330 18.79 5.46 -4.97
N GLN A 331 19.29 5.74 -6.16
CA GLN A 331 19.46 4.72 -7.20
C GLN A 331 20.33 3.55 -6.73
N ARG A 332 21.50 3.86 -6.18
CA ARG A 332 22.46 2.82 -5.73
C ARG A 332 21.87 1.97 -4.59
N VAL A 333 21.32 2.60 -3.56
CA VAL A 333 20.80 1.85 -2.40
C VAL A 333 19.57 1.01 -2.75
N ARG A 334 18.66 1.51 -3.62
CA ARG A 334 17.52 0.73 -4.11
C ARG A 334 17.95 -0.45 -4.99
N LYS A 335 18.92 -0.24 -5.90
CA LYS A 335 19.47 -1.34 -6.70
C LYS A 335 20.06 -2.43 -5.81
N LYS A 336 20.84 -2.04 -4.78
CA LYS A 336 21.42 -2.97 -3.81
C LYS A 336 20.32 -3.68 -2.98
N ALA A 337 19.31 -2.96 -2.54
CA ALA A 337 18.20 -3.55 -1.78
C ALA A 337 17.39 -4.56 -2.60
N ARG A 338 17.11 -4.27 -3.88
CA ARG A 338 16.45 -5.21 -4.80
C ARG A 338 17.27 -6.50 -4.97
N HIS A 339 18.58 -6.36 -5.12
CA HIS A 339 19.47 -7.52 -5.19
C HIS A 339 19.48 -8.32 -3.88
N GLN A 340 19.59 -7.65 -2.73
CA GLN A 340 19.51 -8.29 -1.42
C GLN A 340 18.16 -8.99 -1.19
N THR A 341 17.05 -8.38 -1.61
CA THR A 341 15.72 -9.00 -1.54
C THR A 341 15.65 -10.26 -2.41
N ASN A 342 16.22 -10.22 -3.60
CA ASN A 342 16.21 -11.35 -4.53
C ASN A 342 17.03 -12.55 -4.04
N GLN A 343 18.11 -12.30 -3.31
CA GLN A 343 19.01 -13.35 -2.79
C GLN A 343 18.67 -13.81 -1.35
N LYS A 344 17.64 -13.25 -0.76
CA LYS A 344 17.28 -13.55 0.62
C LYS A 344 16.57 -14.91 0.70
N ASN A 345 17.01 -15.77 1.62
CA ASN A 345 16.37 -17.07 1.87
C ASN A 345 15.30 -17.00 2.97
N ILE A 346 15.48 -16.13 3.97
CA ILE A 346 14.56 -16.01 5.10
C ILE A 346 13.78 -14.73 5.01
N TYR A 347 12.46 -14.80 5.05
CA TYR A 347 11.54 -13.66 4.99
C TYR A 347 10.75 -13.51 6.28
N THR A 348 10.59 -12.29 6.73
CA THR A 348 9.81 -11.95 7.92
C THR A 348 8.37 -11.61 7.54
N LEU A 349 7.42 -12.33 8.13
CA LEU A 349 5.98 -12.16 7.91
C LEU A 349 5.30 -11.31 8.99
N ASP A 350 5.89 -11.21 10.18
CA ASP A 350 5.37 -10.39 11.27
C ASP A 350 6.49 -9.86 12.19
N TYR A 351 6.20 -8.74 12.86
CA TYR A 351 7.13 -8.03 13.72
C TYR A 351 6.45 -7.60 15.01
N LYS A 352 7.21 -7.39 16.08
CA LYS A 352 6.78 -6.72 17.31
C LYS A 352 7.68 -5.54 17.64
N LEU A 353 7.12 -4.54 18.32
CA LEU A 353 7.88 -3.40 18.83
C LEU A 353 8.88 -3.88 19.91
N ASP A 354 10.12 -3.46 19.77
CA ASP A 354 11.18 -3.67 20.77
C ASP A 354 11.23 -2.45 21.70
N THR A 355 10.58 -2.55 22.84
CA THR A 355 10.53 -1.46 23.84
C THR A 355 11.83 -1.28 24.64
N SER A 356 12.82 -2.17 24.46
CA SER A 356 14.16 -1.98 25.07
C SER A 356 14.99 -0.92 24.34
N LYS A 357 14.64 -0.61 23.06
CA LYS A 357 15.33 0.37 22.22
C LYS A 357 14.48 1.61 22.03
N LYS A 358 15.04 2.76 22.35
CA LYS A 358 14.40 4.06 22.20
C LYS A 358 15.42 5.11 21.80
N ARG A 359 14.93 6.18 21.17
CA ARG A 359 15.66 7.44 21.03
C ARG A 359 14.86 8.56 21.68
N MET A 360 15.53 9.65 22.05
CA MET A 360 14.85 10.83 22.56
C MET A 360 14.50 11.75 21.40
N ILE A 361 13.32 12.34 21.44
CA ILE A 361 12.88 13.37 20.48
C ILE A 361 12.36 14.58 21.24
N HIS A 362 12.57 15.77 20.68
CA HIS A 362 11.93 16.99 21.17
C HIS A 362 10.44 16.97 20.78
N PHE A 363 9.58 17.19 21.76
CA PHE A 363 8.13 17.12 21.57
C PHE A 363 7.44 18.29 22.24
N ARG A 364 6.57 18.98 21.50
CA ARG A 364 5.75 20.06 22.02
C ARG A 364 4.30 19.61 22.08
N GLY A 365 3.77 19.49 23.29
CA GLY A 365 2.42 18.97 23.54
C GLY A 365 1.60 19.89 24.44
N TYR A 366 0.47 19.35 24.88
CA TYR A 366 -0.41 19.94 25.89
C TYR A 366 -0.61 18.96 27.03
N ASP A 367 -0.67 19.48 28.28
CA ASP A 367 -0.99 18.61 29.42
C ASP A 367 -2.39 18.02 29.27
N LYS A 368 -2.51 16.74 29.62
CA LYS A 368 -3.78 16.05 29.66
C LYS A 368 -4.36 16.16 31.06
N GLY A 369 -5.52 16.76 31.18
CA GLY A 369 -6.19 17.01 32.44
C GLY A 369 -7.65 16.61 32.45
N GLU A 370 -8.29 16.72 33.62
CA GLU A 370 -9.74 16.56 33.76
C GLU A 370 -10.45 17.84 33.33
N VAL A 371 -11.45 17.69 32.49
CA VAL A 371 -12.32 18.75 31.98
C VAL A 371 -13.77 18.36 32.26
N THR A 372 -14.57 19.31 32.78
CA THR A 372 -16.01 19.10 32.92
C THR A 372 -16.73 19.53 31.65
N SER A 373 -17.44 18.59 31.04
CA SER A 373 -18.23 18.84 29.84
C SER A 373 -19.34 19.86 30.11
N LYS A 374 -19.38 20.94 29.36
CA LYS A 374 -20.48 21.93 29.42
C LYS A 374 -21.82 21.36 28.90
N LEU A 375 -21.75 20.29 28.09
CA LEU A 375 -22.94 19.66 27.52
C LEU A 375 -23.55 18.62 28.45
N THR A 376 -22.71 17.75 29.03
CA THR A 376 -23.18 16.59 29.81
C THR A 376 -23.02 16.76 31.31
N GLY A 377 -22.24 17.74 31.78
CA GLY A 377 -21.88 17.92 33.19
C GLY A 377 -20.87 16.87 33.73
N LEU A 378 -20.46 15.92 32.90
CA LEU A 378 -19.57 14.84 33.31
C LEU A 378 -18.08 15.21 33.08
N THR A 379 -17.23 14.67 33.93
CA THR A 379 -15.77 14.84 33.81
C THR A 379 -15.19 13.85 32.79
N TYR A 380 -14.30 14.34 31.93
CA TYR A 380 -13.55 13.55 30.98
C TYR A 380 -12.11 14.06 30.87
N HIS A 381 -11.19 13.26 30.32
CA HIS A 381 -9.81 13.69 30.09
C HIS A 381 -9.66 14.29 28.70
N ASP A 382 -9.09 15.48 28.64
CA ASP A 382 -8.76 16.18 27.40
C ASP A 382 -7.43 16.92 27.49
N TYR A 383 -6.95 17.43 26.36
CA TYR A 383 -5.72 18.22 26.28
C TYR A 383 -5.99 19.68 26.65
N ASP A 384 -5.29 20.17 27.67
CA ASP A 384 -5.41 21.54 28.16
C ASP A 384 -4.48 22.49 27.40
N HIS A 385 -5.04 23.20 26.42
CA HIS A 385 -4.28 24.16 25.60
C HIS A 385 -3.70 25.33 26.40
N SER A 386 -4.17 25.59 27.61
CA SER A 386 -3.59 26.60 28.51
C SER A 386 -2.30 26.12 29.19
N LYS A 387 -1.98 24.82 29.07
CA LYS A 387 -0.79 24.19 29.68
C LYS A 387 0.08 23.54 28.60
N PRO A 388 0.67 24.33 27.68
CA PRO A 388 1.60 23.82 26.70
C PRO A 388 2.91 23.38 27.40
N TYR A 389 3.57 22.37 26.83
CA TYR A 389 4.90 21.96 27.27
C TYR A 389 5.82 21.63 26.09
N ALA A 390 7.13 21.64 26.37
CA ALA A 390 8.17 21.23 25.43
C ALA A 390 9.18 20.36 26.18
N ASP A 391 9.17 19.06 25.91
CA ASP A 391 9.98 18.08 26.61
C ASP A 391 10.75 17.16 25.65
N SER A 392 11.82 16.56 26.16
CA SER A 392 12.47 15.43 25.48
C SER A 392 11.77 14.15 25.92
N ILE A 393 11.11 13.46 24.98
CA ILE A 393 10.32 12.25 25.27
C ILE A 393 10.90 11.01 24.58
N PRO A 394 10.69 9.80 25.13
CA PRO A 394 11.09 8.57 24.48
C PRO A 394 10.30 8.32 23.20
N TYR A 395 10.99 7.91 22.14
CA TYR A 395 10.40 7.43 20.89
C TYR A 395 10.86 6.01 20.62
N TYR A 396 9.89 5.07 20.62
CA TYR A 396 10.10 3.64 20.38
C TYR A 396 9.80 3.34 18.91
N ASN A 397 10.84 3.06 18.14
CA ASN A 397 10.74 2.87 16.69
C ASN A 397 11.57 1.70 16.14
N HIS A 398 11.88 0.74 16.98
CA HIS A 398 12.58 -0.47 16.55
C HIS A 398 11.65 -1.67 16.61
N TYR A 399 11.63 -2.48 15.55
CA TYR A 399 10.80 -3.67 15.45
C TYR A 399 11.66 -4.92 15.29
N GLN A 400 11.29 -5.99 15.98
CA GLN A 400 11.95 -7.29 15.90
C GLN A 400 11.07 -8.28 15.13
N PRO A 401 11.66 -9.14 14.27
CA PRO A 401 10.95 -10.25 13.65
C PRO A 401 10.32 -11.17 14.69
N THR A 402 9.07 -11.58 14.48
CA THR A 402 8.37 -12.55 15.32
C THR A 402 8.00 -13.82 14.57
N ARG A 403 7.81 -13.71 13.26
CA ARG A 403 7.53 -14.84 12.40
C ARG A 403 8.38 -14.74 11.15
N GLN A 404 9.16 -15.78 10.90
CA GLN A 404 10.00 -15.88 9.73
C GLN A 404 9.75 -17.22 9.03
N ILE A 405 9.93 -17.23 7.72
CA ILE A 405 9.84 -18.44 6.90
C ILE A 405 11.05 -18.54 5.99
N GLU A 406 11.43 -19.74 5.64
CA GLU A 406 12.34 -20.01 4.55
C GLU A 406 11.59 -19.95 3.22
N ALA A 407 12.11 -19.24 2.24
CA ALA A 407 11.49 -19.10 0.93
C ALA A 407 11.59 -20.42 0.15
N PRO A 408 10.53 -20.88 -0.51
CA PRO A 408 10.67 -21.95 -1.49
C PRO A 408 11.34 -21.43 -2.76
N GLU A 409 11.82 -22.33 -3.61
CA GLU A 409 12.30 -21.94 -4.94
C GLU A 409 11.15 -21.50 -5.86
N TYR A 410 9.99 -22.16 -5.72
CA TYR A 410 8.79 -21.86 -6.51
C TYR A 410 7.52 -22.02 -5.68
N TYR A 411 6.50 -21.24 -6.07
CA TYR A 411 5.12 -21.54 -5.71
C TYR A 411 4.37 -22.07 -6.93
N ILE A 412 3.41 -22.98 -6.71
CA ILE A 412 2.46 -23.40 -7.75
C ILE A 412 1.05 -22.97 -7.34
N ILE A 413 0.40 -22.19 -8.20
CA ILE A 413 -0.96 -21.67 -8.01
C ILE A 413 -1.87 -22.34 -9.03
N PRO A 414 -2.84 -23.16 -8.61
CA PRO A 414 -3.82 -23.74 -9.55
C PRO A 414 -4.57 -22.66 -10.31
N GLN A 415 -4.78 -22.86 -11.60
CA GLN A 415 -5.40 -21.90 -12.52
C GLN A 415 -6.84 -21.51 -12.14
N ALA A 416 -7.48 -22.31 -11.30
CA ALA A 416 -8.81 -22.02 -10.76
C ALA A 416 -8.85 -20.72 -9.93
N TRP A 417 -7.72 -20.31 -9.33
CA TRP A 417 -7.62 -19.12 -8.47
C TRP A 417 -7.35 -17.85 -9.28
N ARG A 418 -8.18 -17.59 -10.32
CA ARG A 418 -7.99 -16.50 -11.29
C ARG A 418 -7.82 -15.12 -10.66
N HIS A 419 -8.58 -14.83 -9.60
CA HIS A 419 -8.52 -13.54 -8.92
C HIS A 419 -7.22 -13.33 -8.13
N VAL A 420 -6.59 -14.38 -7.61
CA VAL A 420 -5.24 -14.30 -7.01
C VAL A 420 -4.21 -14.12 -8.13
N ILE A 421 -4.27 -14.94 -9.17
CA ILE A 421 -3.37 -14.87 -10.33
C ILE A 421 -3.43 -13.49 -10.99
N HIS A 422 -4.63 -12.89 -11.12
CA HIS A 422 -4.79 -11.54 -11.65
C HIS A 422 -4.03 -10.51 -10.79
N ARG A 423 -4.15 -10.59 -9.45
CA ARG A 423 -3.44 -9.68 -8.53
C ARG A 423 -1.94 -9.86 -8.60
N MET A 424 -1.46 -11.09 -8.67
CA MET A 424 -0.03 -11.36 -8.88
C MET A 424 0.47 -10.68 -10.17
N LYS A 425 -0.26 -10.81 -11.28
CA LYS A 425 0.09 -10.20 -12.58
C LYS A 425 0.16 -8.67 -12.52
N ILE A 426 -0.86 -8.02 -11.98
CA ILE A 426 -0.88 -6.54 -11.92
C ILE A 426 0.16 -5.97 -10.96
N ASN A 427 0.73 -6.80 -10.08
CA ASN A 427 1.87 -6.46 -9.22
C ASN A 427 3.22 -6.89 -9.81
N GLY A 428 3.29 -7.15 -11.11
CA GLY A 428 4.53 -7.40 -11.83
C GLY A 428 5.16 -8.76 -11.55
N THR A 429 4.41 -9.73 -10.99
CA THR A 429 4.93 -11.07 -10.76
C THR A 429 5.04 -11.85 -12.07
N LEU A 430 6.26 -12.29 -12.40
CA LEU A 430 6.50 -13.20 -13.51
C LEU A 430 5.99 -14.59 -13.11
N MET A 431 5.21 -15.19 -13.99
CA MET A 431 4.63 -16.52 -13.79
C MET A 431 4.65 -17.29 -15.09
N HIS A 432 5.03 -18.56 -15.00
CA HIS A 432 5.00 -19.50 -16.14
C HIS A 432 3.79 -20.42 -16.02
N ARG A 433 3.36 -21.00 -17.13
CA ARG A 433 2.27 -21.97 -17.13
C ARG A 433 2.83 -23.37 -17.40
N LEU A 434 2.40 -24.36 -16.61
CA LEU A 434 2.71 -25.75 -16.92
C LEU A 434 2.22 -26.12 -18.32
N ASN A 435 3.09 -26.75 -19.10
CA ASN A 435 2.78 -27.18 -20.47
C ASN A 435 2.14 -28.57 -20.52
N GLN A 436 2.16 -29.33 -19.43
CA GLN A 436 1.57 -30.67 -19.28
C GLN A 436 1.14 -30.94 -17.84
N ASP A 437 0.34 -31.98 -17.64
CA ASP A 437 0.00 -32.50 -16.31
C ASP A 437 1.26 -33.10 -15.66
N THR A 438 1.51 -32.74 -14.40
CA THR A 438 2.76 -33.07 -13.73
C THR A 438 2.50 -33.41 -12.26
N THR A 439 3.09 -34.53 -11.78
CA THR A 439 3.08 -34.89 -10.36
C THR A 439 4.43 -34.56 -9.74
N LEU A 440 4.40 -33.74 -8.69
CA LEU A 440 5.59 -33.24 -7.98
C LEU A 440 5.52 -33.60 -6.50
N GLU A 441 6.68 -33.75 -5.87
CA GLU A 441 6.81 -33.71 -4.42
C GLU A 441 6.83 -32.25 -3.99
N VAL A 442 5.95 -31.88 -3.05
CA VAL A 442 5.74 -30.50 -2.63
C VAL A 442 5.59 -30.42 -1.12
N GLU A 443 6.04 -29.32 -0.55
CA GLU A 443 5.65 -28.91 0.79
C GLU A 443 4.24 -28.29 0.72
N GLN A 444 3.27 -28.94 1.34
CA GLN A 444 1.87 -28.57 1.32
C GLN A 444 1.41 -28.11 2.69
N TYR A 445 0.83 -26.92 2.76
CA TYR A 445 0.23 -26.41 3.99
C TYR A 445 -1.22 -26.89 4.17
N TYR A 446 -1.54 -27.23 5.40
CA TYR A 446 -2.89 -27.53 5.89
C TYR A 446 -3.24 -26.54 6.99
N ILE A 447 -4.31 -25.77 6.79
CA ILE A 447 -4.82 -24.83 7.79
C ILE A 447 -5.51 -25.63 8.89
N THR A 448 -4.93 -25.63 10.09
CA THR A 448 -5.42 -26.39 11.23
C THR A 448 -6.35 -25.59 12.12
N SER A 449 -6.15 -24.26 12.16
CA SER A 449 -7.00 -23.34 12.92
C SER A 449 -6.93 -21.92 12.33
N HIS A 450 -8.02 -21.20 12.41
CA HIS A 450 -8.08 -19.78 12.04
C HIS A 450 -9.09 -19.02 12.92
N ASP A 451 -8.82 -17.73 13.19
CA ASP A 451 -9.73 -16.83 13.90
C ASP A 451 -10.21 -15.74 12.95
N GLN A 452 -11.43 -15.86 12.46
CA GLN A 452 -12.05 -14.94 11.49
C GLN A 452 -12.82 -13.84 12.20
N LEU A 453 -12.79 -12.62 11.69
CA LEU A 453 -13.64 -11.53 12.14
C LEU A 453 -15.12 -11.88 11.94
N LYS A 454 -15.94 -11.77 12.98
CA LYS A 454 -17.39 -12.00 12.90
C LYS A 454 -18.11 -10.99 12.01
N SER A 455 -17.67 -9.73 12.03
CA SER A 455 -18.17 -8.67 11.16
C SER A 455 -17.23 -8.42 9.98
N SER A 456 -17.79 -7.96 8.86
CA SER A 456 -17.03 -7.56 7.70
C SER A 456 -16.09 -6.39 8.02
N TYR A 457 -14.85 -6.48 7.57
CA TYR A 457 -13.84 -5.43 7.61
C TYR A 457 -13.39 -5.12 6.17
N ASN A 458 -13.68 -3.91 5.70
CA ASN A 458 -13.41 -3.52 4.32
C ASN A 458 -13.89 -4.54 3.26
N GLY A 459 -15.12 -5.02 3.44
CA GLY A 459 -15.80 -5.90 2.51
C GLY A 459 -15.44 -7.39 2.64
N ARG A 460 -14.60 -7.79 3.63
CA ARG A 460 -14.19 -9.19 3.83
C ARG A 460 -14.17 -9.59 5.29
N HIS A 461 -14.31 -10.87 5.56
CA HIS A 461 -14.12 -11.47 6.88
C HIS A 461 -12.67 -11.87 7.06
N TYR A 462 -11.86 -10.95 7.56
CA TYR A 462 -10.41 -11.11 7.70
C TYR A 462 -10.04 -12.12 8.78
N HIS A 463 -9.07 -13.02 8.49
CA HIS A 463 -8.53 -13.99 9.46
C HIS A 463 -7.43 -13.34 10.31
N LYS A 464 -7.68 -13.18 11.63
CA LYS A 464 -6.73 -12.55 12.59
C LYS A 464 -5.56 -13.48 12.93
N LYS A 465 -5.84 -14.77 13.09
CA LYS A 465 -4.85 -15.81 13.38
C LYS A 465 -4.98 -16.92 12.36
N VAL A 466 -3.87 -17.55 12.06
CA VAL A 466 -3.80 -18.70 11.16
C VAL A 466 -2.74 -19.64 11.72
N GLU A 467 -3.15 -20.86 12.06
CA GLU A 467 -2.27 -21.96 12.39
C GLU A 467 -2.28 -22.96 11.23
N LEU A 468 -1.14 -23.54 10.94
CA LEU A 468 -0.98 -24.48 9.83
C LEU A 468 0.02 -25.57 10.19
N GLU A 469 -0.08 -26.67 9.47
CA GLU A 469 0.86 -27.79 9.45
C GLU A 469 1.42 -27.90 8.03
N ALA A 470 2.72 -28.10 7.92
CA ALA A 470 3.39 -28.42 6.66
C ALA A 470 3.55 -29.92 6.50
N ARG A 471 3.30 -30.45 5.31
CA ARG A 471 3.46 -31.87 4.97
C ARG A 471 4.13 -31.99 3.61
N GLU A 472 5.07 -32.95 3.52
CA GLU A 472 5.60 -33.36 2.21
C GLU A 472 4.62 -34.35 1.58
N GLU A 473 4.16 -34.06 0.38
CA GLU A 473 3.23 -34.94 -0.35
C GLU A 473 3.44 -34.88 -1.86
N LYS A 474 3.08 -35.98 -2.54
CA LYS A 474 2.96 -35.99 -4.02
C LYS A 474 1.64 -35.36 -4.43
N ARG A 475 1.72 -34.33 -5.27
CA ARG A 475 0.55 -33.62 -5.77
C ARG A 475 0.60 -33.48 -7.29
N THR A 476 -0.52 -33.76 -7.94
CA THR A 476 -0.69 -33.54 -9.38
C THR A 476 -1.18 -32.12 -9.63
N PHE A 477 -0.49 -31.42 -10.52
CA PHE A 477 -0.86 -30.14 -11.09
C PHE A 477 -1.20 -30.34 -12.58
N TYR A 478 -2.06 -29.50 -13.09
CA TYR A 478 -2.59 -29.64 -14.44
C TYR A 478 -1.96 -28.65 -15.41
N ARG A 479 -1.93 -29.03 -16.68
CA ARG A 479 -1.54 -28.11 -17.74
C ARG A 479 -2.26 -26.77 -17.59
N GLY A 480 -1.49 -25.69 -17.54
CA GLY A 480 -2.01 -24.34 -17.37
C GLY A 480 -1.99 -23.80 -15.95
N ASP A 481 -1.68 -24.62 -14.92
CA ASP A 481 -1.40 -24.12 -13.58
C ASP A 481 -0.16 -23.21 -13.60
N TYR A 482 -0.08 -22.27 -12.65
CA TYR A 482 0.94 -21.23 -12.66
C TYR A 482 2.09 -21.56 -11.73
N VAL A 483 3.29 -21.52 -12.26
CA VAL A 483 4.56 -21.61 -11.50
C VAL A 483 5.11 -20.20 -11.30
N VAL A 484 5.40 -19.86 -10.06
CA VAL A 484 5.90 -18.55 -9.64
C VAL A 484 7.32 -18.72 -9.11
N PRO A 485 8.37 -18.37 -9.85
CA PRO A 485 9.75 -18.38 -9.35
C PRO A 485 9.92 -17.38 -8.19
N VAL A 486 10.63 -17.78 -7.13
CA VAL A 486 11.00 -16.89 -6.00
C VAL A 486 12.44 -16.39 -6.21
N SER A 487 12.69 -15.81 -7.38
CA SER A 487 13.97 -15.20 -7.76
C SER A 487 13.73 -13.89 -8.54
N GLN A 488 12.78 -13.09 -8.07
CA GLN A 488 12.30 -11.86 -8.71
C GLN A 488 12.50 -10.64 -7.82
N VAL A 489 12.51 -9.45 -8.42
CA VAL A 489 12.69 -8.18 -7.68
C VAL A 489 11.56 -7.89 -6.68
N ASN A 490 10.40 -8.50 -6.86
CA ASN A 490 9.22 -8.37 -6.00
C ASN A 490 9.01 -9.59 -5.09
N ASN A 491 10.04 -10.36 -4.77
CA ASN A 491 9.95 -11.54 -3.89
C ASN A 491 9.27 -11.25 -2.56
N GLN A 492 9.51 -10.06 -1.98
CA GLN A 492 8.85 -9.68 -0.71
C GLN A 492 7.31 -9.66 -0.88
N TYR A 493 6.81 -9.12 -1.99
CA TYR A 493 5.38 -9.14 -2.31
C TYR A 493 4.87 -10.57 -2.52
N ILE A 494 5.58 -11.38 -3.31
CA ILE A 494 5.19 -12.76 -3.62
C ILE A 494 5.00 -13.55 -2.33
N ILE A 495 5.98 -13.50 -1.45
CA ILE A 495 5.99 -14.26 -0.20
C ILE A 495 4.94 -13.75 0.78
N GLU A 496 4.89 -12.44 1.06
CA GLU A 496 3.91 -11.91 2.01
C GLU A 496 2.46 -12.12 1.57
N MET A 497 2.21 -12.21 0.26
CA MET A 497 0.86 -12.40 -0.27
C MET A 497 0.46 -13.87 -0.40
N LEU A 498 1.40 -14.79 -0.65
CA LEU A 498 1.12 -16.21 -0.83
C LEU A 498 1.26 -17.03 0.46
N GLU A 499 2.06 -16.59 1.44
CA GLU A 499 2.18 -17.29 2.72
C GLU A 499 0.92 -17.04 3.58
N PRO A 500 0.19 -18.10 4.01
CA PRO A 500 -1.09 -17.94 4.70
C PRO A 500 -0.99 -17.12 5.99
N GLN A 501 0.17 -17.17 6.65
CA GLN A 501 0.44 -16.46 7.89
C GLN A 501 0.92 -15.02 7.69
N GLY A 502 1.19 -14.60 6.44
CA GLY A 502 1.49 -13.20 6.11
C GLY A 502 0.38 -12.27 6.56
N LYS A 503 0.74 -11.14 7.19
CA LYS A 503 -0.22 -10.25 7.88
C LYS A 503 -1.34 -9.73 6.98
N ASP A 504 -1.11 -9.60 5.68
CA ASP A 504 -2.10 -9.16 4.69
C ASP A 504 -2.18 -10.11 3.50
N SER A 505 -1.83 -11.39 3.72
CA SER A 505 -1.86 -12.42 2.68
C SER A 505 -3.25 -12.60 2.07
N PHE A 506 -3.29 -13.18 0.89
CA PHE A 506 -4.54 -13.54 0.25
C PHE A 506 -5.39 -14.49 1.10
N PHE A 507 -4.76 -15.40 1.86
CA PHE A 507 -5.50 -16.24 2.80
C PHE A 507 -6.16 -15.41 3.90
N ARG A 508 -5.41 -14.53 4.56
CA ARG A 508 -5.98 -13.69 5.63
C ARG A 508 -7.10 -12.77 5.14
N TRP A 509 -7.07 -12.37 3.88
CA TRP A 509 -8.14 -11.62 3.24
C TRP A 509 -9.25 -12.51 2.64
N ALA A 510 -9.36 -13.77 3.07
CA ALA A 510 -10.45 -14.68 2.71
C ALA A 510 -10.57 -14.93 1.18
N PHE A 511 -9.43 -14.98 0.46
CA PHE A 511 -9.44 -15.33 -0.96
C PHE A 511 -9.52 -16.85 -1.19
N PHE A 512 -9.17 -17.64 -0.18
CA PHE A 512 -9.05 -19.08 -0.26
C PHE A 512 -10.03 -19.83 0.66
N ASP A 513 -11.03 -19.16 1.23
CA ASP A 513 -11.92 -19.70 2.27
C ASP A 513 -12.62 -21.00 1.86
N THR A 514 -12.87 -21.20 0.56
CA THR A 514 -13.45 -22.46 0.07
C THR A 514 -12.56 -23.67 0.34
N CYS A 515 -11.27 -23.51 0.62
CA CYS A 515 -10.42 -24.64 1.03
C CYS A 515 -10.73 -25.12 2.47
N LEU A 516 -11.43 -24.31 3.25
CA LEU A 516 -11.85 -24.62 4.62
C LEU A 516 -13.21 -25.34 4.67
N GLU A 517 -13.94 -25.38 3.55
CA GLU A 517 -15.29 -25.90 3.49
C GLU A 517 -15.31 -27.40 3.20
N ARG A 518 -16.17 -28.12 3.89
CA ARG A 518 -16.54 -29.48 3.50
C ARG A 518 -17.54 -29.43 2.37
N ARG A 519 -17.18 -29.92 1.19
CA ARG A 519 -18.09 -30.01 0.03
C ARG A 519 -18.52 -31.45 -0.26
N ASP A 520 -17.67 -32.40 0.09
CA ASP A 520 -18.03 -33.80 -0.06
C ASP A 520 -19.12 -34.13 0.98
N TRP A 521 -20.20 -34.75 0.53
CA TRP A 521 -21.29 -35.25 1.40
C TRP A 521 -20.81 -36.31 2.41
N ASN A 522 -19.54 -36.25 2.73
CA ASN A 522 -18.79 -37.15 3.59
C ASN A 522 -18.95 -36.74 5.07
N HIS A 523 -20.22 -36.60 5.48
CA HIS A 523 -20.56 -36.44 6.90
C HIS A 523 -20.64 -37.80 7.54
N PRO A 524 -19.97 -38.02 8.70
CA PRO A 524 -20.13 -39.22 9.47
C PRO A 524 -21.52 -39.21 10.16
N GLY A 525 -22.59 -39.33 9.35
CA GLY A 525 -23.92 -39.57 9.88
C GLY A 525 -24.12 -41.02 10.32
N ASN A 526 -25.29 -41.38 10.83
CA ASN A 526 -25.59 -42.72 11.31
C ASN A 526 -25.27 -43.84 10.29
N SER A 527 -25.36 -43.55 9.02
CA SER A 527 -24.97 -44.46 7.92
C SER A 527 -23.45 -44.80 7.91
N PHE A 528 -22.61 -43.98 8.56
CA PHE A 528 -21.19 -44.23 8.67
C PHE A 528 -20.85 -45.26 9.76
N GLU A 529 -21.75 -45.54 10.72
CA GLU A 529 -21.50 -46.36 11.90
C GLU A 529 -20.97 -47.75 11.53
N ALA A 530 -21.55 -48.42 10.53
CA ALA A 530 -21.11 -49.72 10.10
C ALA A 530 -19.63 -49.69 9.57
N ASN A 531 -19.26 -48.66 8.83
CA ASN A 531 -17.90 -48.45 8.35
C ASN A 531 -16.96 -48.08 9.48
N ALA A 532 -17.40 -47.28 10.47
CA ALA A 532 -16.64 -46.91 11.63
C ALA A 532 -16.28 -48.13 12.49
N ILE A 533 -17.25 -49.02 12.74
CA ILE A 533 -17.05 -50.29 13.47
C ILE A 533 -16.02 -51.16 12.72
N LYS A 534 -16.21 -51.36 11.42
CA LYS A 534 -15.30 -52.15 10.61
C LYS A 534 -13.88 -51.56 10.62
N TYR A 535 -13.77 -50.23 10.55
CA TYR A 535 -12.49 -49.54 10.56
C TYR A 535 -11.77 -49.67 11.90
N LEU A 536 -12.47 -49.46 13.04
CA LEU A 536 -11.91 -49.64 14.38
C LEU A 536 -11.44 -51.09 14.59
N ASN A 537 -12.18 -52.09 14.14
CA ASN A 537 -11.79 -53.49 14.29
C ASN A 537 -10.50 -53.83 13.53
N ASN A 538 -10.24 -53.16 12.43
CA ASN A 538 -9.00 -53.33 11.66
C ASN A 538 -7.85 -52.42 12.12
N HIS A 539 -8.08 -51.53 13.11
CA HIS A 539 -7.10 -50.57 13.61
C HIS A 539 -7.04 -50.60 15.17
N PRO A 540 -6.42 -51.62 15.78
CA PRO A 540 -6.45 -51.84 17.23
C PRO A 540 -5.99 -50.63 18.06
N ARG A 541 -4.92 -49.93 17.61
CA ARG A 541 -4.40 -48.75 18.31
C ARG A 541 -5.43 -47.61 18.36
N LEU A 542 -6.10 -47.33 17.26
CA LEU A 542 -7.13 -46.32 17.22
C LEU A 542 -8.33 -46.71 18.09
N LYS A 543 -8.69 -48.01 18.08
CA LYS A 543 -9.76 -48.55 18.94
C LYS A 543 -9.46 -48.32 20.42
N GLU A 544 -8.23 -48.54 20.83
CA GLU A 544 -7.77 -48.29 22.20
C GLU A 544 -7.84 -46.80 22.56
N GLN A 545 -7.32 -45.90 21.70
CA GLN A 545 -7.40 -44.44 21.89
C GLN A 545 -8.84 -43.97 21.99
N TYR A 546 -9.73 -44.47 21.13
CA TYR A 546 -11.15 -44.16 21.16
C TYR A 546 -11.80 -44.58 22.49
N GLN A 547 -11.50 -45.80 22.99
CA GLN A 547 -12.04 -46.27 24.25
C GLN A 547 -11.51 -45.48 25.45
N GLN A 548 -10.22 -45.15 25.47
CA GLN A 548 -9.60 -44.31 26.50
C GLN A 548 -10.26 -42.92 26.53
N LYS A 549 -10.45 -42.30 25.38
CA LYS A 549 -11.12 -41.00 25.28
C LYS A 549 -12.57 -41.09 25.81
N LYS A 550 -13.29 -42.15 25.45
CA LYS A 550 -14.67 -42.37 25.92
C LYS A 550 -14.74 -42.56 27.44
N GLN A 551 -13.73 -43.17 28.06
CA GLN A 551 -13.64 -43.34 29.53
C GLN A 551 -13.28 -42.04 30.25
N GLN A 552 -12.40 -41.23 29.65
CA GLN A 552 -11.85 -40.00 30.26
C GLN A 552 -12.71 -38.76 30.05
N ASP A 553 -13.59 -38.77 29.04
CA ASP A 553 -14.43 -37.61 28.64
C ASP A 553 -15.91 -38.00 28.68
N PRO A 554 -16.63 -37.72 29.82
CA PRO A 554 -18.04 -38.04 29.94
C PRO A 554 -18.96 -37.28 28.93
N ALA A 555 -18.56 -36.11 28.44
CA ALA A 555 -19.30 -35.40 27.42
C ALA A 555 -19.18 -36.13 26.07
N PHE A 556 -17.98 -36.51 25.67
CA PHE A 556 -17.73 -37.33 24.49
C PHE A 556 -18.44 -38.69 24.56
N ALA A 557 -18.48 -39.34 25.75
CA ALA A 557 -19.15 -40.62 25.93
C ALA A 557 -20.66 -40.58 25.68
N ARG A 558 -21.28 -39.41 25.79
CA ARG A 558 -22.73 -39.15 25.56
C ARG A 558 -23.04 -38.49 24.22
N ASP A 559 -22.00 -38.17 23.47
CA ASP A 559 -22.13 -37.50 22.16
C ASP A 559 -21.94 -38.52 21.03
N HIS A 560 -23.05 -39.07 20.53
CA HIS A 560 -23.04 -40.03 19.44
C HIS A 560 -22.37 -39.47 18.18
N GLN A 561 -22.71 -38.25 17.81
CA GLN A 561 -22.17 -37.62 16.61
C GLN A 561 -20.67 -37.31 16.75
N GLY A 562 -20.25 -36.82 17.91
CA GLY A 562 -18.84 -36.56 18.21
C GLY A 562 -18.00 -37.83 18.20
N GLN A 563 -18.55 -39.00 18.62
CA GLN A 563 -17.88 -40.30 18.54
C GLN A 563 -17.71 -40.74 17.07
N LEU A 564 -18.72 -40.60 16.21
CA LEU A 564 -18.61 -40.90 14.80
C LEU A 564 -17.59 -39.98 14.11
N GLU A 565 -17.63 -38.69 14.43
CA GLU A 565 -16.66 -37.71 13.94
C GLU A 565 -15.23 -38.00 14.37
N TYR A 566 -15.03 -38.47 15.61
CA TYR A 566 -13.71 -38.88 16.07
C TYR A 566 -13.14 -39.99 15.19
N ILE A 567 -13.90 -41.07 14.94
CA ILE A 567 -13.49 -42.19 14.13
C ILE A 567 -13.27 -41.76 12.68
N PHE A 568 -14.20 -40.97 12.15
CA PHE A 568 -14.09 -40.39 10.82
C PHE A 568 -12.78 -39.60 10.67
N ASN A 569 -12.49 -38.69 11.58
CA ASN A 569 -11.30 -37.83 11.55
C ASN A 569 -9.98 -38.61 11.65
N HIS A 570 -9.99 -39.84 12.18
CA HIS A 570 -8.83 -40.71 12.25
C HIS A 570 -8.83 -41.82 11.16
N SER A 571 -9.69 -41.71 10.16
CA SER A 571 -9.86 -42.67 9.10
C SER A 571 -9.47 -42.10 7.72
N PRO A 572 -9.28 -42.96 6.71
CA PRO A 572 -9.02 -42.51 5.35
C PRO A 572 -10.13 -41.62 4.74
N TRP A 573 -11.37 -41.75 5.25
CA TRP A 573 -12.48 -40.90 4.79
C TRP A 573 -12.32 -39.44 5.18
N SER A 574 -11.57 -39.15 6.25
CA SER A 574 -11.25 -37.78 6.66
C SER A 574 -10.09 -37.17 5.88
N LYS A 575 -9.34 -37.97 5.13
CA LYS A 575 -8.27 -37.48 4.24
C LYS A 575 -8.83 -36.63 3.11
N SER A 576 -9.81 -35.81 3.45
CA SER A 576 -10.36 -34.81 2.57
C SER A 576 -9.32 -33.68 2.41
N ILE A 577 -9.45 -32.98 1.33
CA ILE A 577 -8.68 -31.77 1.01
C ILE A 577 -9.04 -30.57 1.91
N ILE A 578 -9.81 -30.79 2.99
CA ILE A 578 -10.24 -29.72 3.92
C ILE A 578 -9.02 -29.13 4.59
N GLY A 579 -8.96 -27.81 4.58
CA GLY A 579 -7.85 -27.06 5.12
C GLY A 579 -6.59 -27.11 4.26
N ARG A 580 -6.54 -27.92 3.18
CA ARG A 580 -5.41 -27.92 2.28
C ARG A 580 -5.32 -26.59 1.54
N TYR A 581 -4.27 -25.83 1.86
CA TYR A 581 -4.02 -24.56 1.22
C TYR A 581 -3.78 -24.75 -0.28
N PRO A 582 -4.43 -23.99 -1.19
CA PRO A 582 -4.34 -24.28 -2.62
C PRO A 582 -2.96 -24.10 -3.22
N VAL A 583 -2.14 -23.19 -2.70
CA VAL A 583 -0.81 -22.91 -3.20
C VAL A 583 0.19 -23.89 -2.60
N ALA A 584 0.97 -24.54 -3.45
CA ALA A 584 2.04 -25.45 -3.04
C ALA A 584 3.40 -24.77 -3.09
N ARG A 585 4.34 -25.23 -2.27
CA ARG A 585 5.74 -24.80 -2.19
C ARG A 585 6.64 -25.90 -2.77
N VAL A 586 7.60 -25.54 -3.60
CA VAL A 586 8.49 -26.51 -4.28
C VAL A 586 9.95 -26.08 -4.11
N ASN A 587 10.78 -27.00 -3.65
CA ASN A 587 12.22 -26.81 -3.39
C ASN A 587 13.12 -27.67 -4.29
N GLN A 588 12.62 -28.15 -5.44
CA GLN A 588 13.35 -29.00 -6.39
C GLN A 588 13.30 -28.38 -7.80
N GLY A 589 14.08 -27.29 -8.00
CA GLY A 589 13.98 -26.42 -9.15
C GLY A 589 14.39 -27.00 -10.50
N GLU A 590 15.35 -27.93 -10.55
CA GLU A 590 15.90 -28.41 -11.81
C GLU A 590 14.87 -29.12 -12.73
N ARG A 591 13.86 -29.78 -12.13
CA ARG A 591 12.78 -30.43 -12.89
C ARG A 591 11.71 -29.47 -13.40
N LEU A 592 11.45 -28.37 -12.67
CA LEU A 592 10.36 -27.46 -13.01
C LEU A 592 10.68 -26.57 -14.22
N SER A 593 11.92 -26.14 -14.40
CA SER A 593 12.33 -25.26 -15.52
C SER A 593 12.14 -25.90 -16.91
N GLN A 594 11.92 -27.21 -16.99
CA GLN A 594 11.66 -27.94 -18.22
C GLN A 594 10.16 -28.06 -18.52
N LEU A 595 9.29 -27.61 -17.63
CA LEU A 595 7.84 -27.85 -17.68
C LEU A 595 7.01 -26.61 -18.09
N TRP A 596 7.67 -25.53 -18.52
CA TRP A 596 6.99 -24.33 -19.06
C TRP A 596 7.66 -23.77 -20.32
#